data_762025959241062edcde82f773a0b98b
#
_entry.id   762025959241062edcde82f773a0b98b
#
_cell.length_a   1.000
_cell.length_b   1.000
_cell.length_c   1.000
_cell.angle_alpha   90.00
_cell.angle_beta   90.00
_cell.angle_gamma   90.00
#
_symmetry.space_group_name_H-M   'P 1'
#
loop_
_entity.id
_entity.type
_entity.pdbx_description
1 polymer ?
#
loop_
_entity_poly.entity_id
_entity_poly.type
_entity_poly.pdbx_seq_one_letter_code
_entity_poly.pdbx_strand_id
1 'polypeptide(L)'
;MLADDFARLRPYFQRVDLNRGDVIVPANGPVDYIHFPEGGVISIVSDTPGKGRTEVGIIGKEGVSATHLLLGASDTPHESFIQVGEATALRITTDKYLAAIEQSDTLRTMLLRFVQALMIQTAQSAATNAHQRIEARLARWLLMCHDRMDGDEIALTHDFMGMMIAAERSGVTVTL
;
A
#
# COMPACT_ATOMS: atom_id res chain seq x y z
N MET A 1 3.93 -10.13 13.70
CA MET A 1 2.74 -10.33 14.58
C MET A 1 3.08 -11.42 15.59
N LEU A 2 2.71 -11.26 16.85
CA LEU A 2 2.88 -12.32 17.85
C LEU A 2 1.92 -13.49 17.57
N ALA A 3 2.27 -14.69 18.01
CA ALA A 3 1.46 -15.89 17.77
C ALA A 3 0.03 -15.76 18.36
N ASP A 4 -0.09 -15.17 19.55
CA ASP A 4 -1.38 -14.95 20.22
C ASP A 4 -2.26 -13.94 19.47
N ASP A 5 -1.67 -12.87 18.94
CA ASP A 5 -2.39 -11.88 18.12
C ASP A 5 -2.89 -12.49 16.82
N PHE A 6 -2.04 -13.30 16.16
CA PHE A 6 -2.45 -14.04 14.97
C PHE A 6 -3.57 -15.03 15.27
N ALA A 7 -3.48 -15.78 16.37
CA ALA A 7 -4.51 -16.71 16.76
C ALA A 7 -5.88 -16.05 17.00
N ARG A 8 -5.91 -14.80 17.48
CA ARG A 8 -7.14 -14.00 17.63
C ARG A 8 -7.77 -13.62 16.29
N LEU A 9 -6.96 -13.25 15.31
CA LEU A 9 -7.42 -12.81 13.98
C LEU A 9 -7.76 -13.99 13.06
N ARG A 10 -7.02 -15.11 13.19
CA ARG A 10 -7.11 -16.28 12.31
C ARG A 10 -8.53 -16.79 12.02
N PRO A 11 -9.44 -16.89 13.01
CA PRO A 11 -10.81 -17.39 12.76
C PRO A 11 -11.63 -16.51 11.83
N TYR A 12 -11.25 -15.24 11.65
CA TYR A 12 -11.96 -14.23 10.86
C TYR A 12 -11.31 -13.96 9.51
N PHE A 13 -10.12 -14.49 9.27
CA PHE A 13 -9.43 -14.31 8.02
C PHE A 13 -10.07 -15.12 6.89
N GLN A 14 -10.20 -14.49 5.76
CA GLN A 14 -10.52 -15.09 4.48
C GLN A 14 -9.37 -14.83 3.51
N ARG A 15 -8.81 -15.87 2.91
CA ARG A 15 -7.84 -15.71 1.84
C ARG A 15 -8.55 -15.33 0.56
N VAL A 16 -8.04 -14.32 -0.14
CA VAL A 16 -8.59 -13.81 -1.38
C VAL A 16 -7.49 -13.60 -2.40
N ASP A 17 -7.84 -13.86 -3.65
CA ASP A 17 -7.05 -13.49 -4.82
C ASP A 17 -7.55 -12.13 -5.31
N LEU A 18 -6.62 -11.24 -5.62
CA LEU A 18 -6.87 -9.86 -5.99
C LEU A 18 -6.20 -9.58 -7.33
N ASN A 19 -6.93 -8.94 -8.22
CA ASN A 19 -6.44 -8.59 -9.54
C ASN A 19 -5.84 -7.20 -9.56
N ARG A 20 -4.97 -6.95 -10.51
CA ARG A 20 -4.46 -5.60 -10.76
C ARG A 20 -5.61 -4.63 -11.02
N GLY A 21 -5.61 -3.52 -10.31
CA GLY A 21 -6.64 -2.48 -10.38
C GLY A 21 -7.78 -2.65 -9.38
N ASP A 22 -7.86 -3.78 -8.65
CA ASP A 22 -8.86 -3.95 -7.60
C ASP A 22 -8.66 -2.89 -6.53
N VAL A 23 -9.71 -2.12 -6.26
CA VAL A 23 -9.69 -1.06 -5.22
C VAL A 23 -9.81 -1.72 -3.84
N ILE A 24 -8.84 -1.48 -3.00
CA ILE A 24 -8.72 -2.01 -1.64
C ILE A 24 -9.26 -1.03 -0.60
N VAL A 25 -9.00 0.25 -0.82
CA VAL A 25 -9.51 1.36 0.01
C VAL A 25 -10.04 2.43 -0.93
N PRO A 26 -11.34 2.69 -0.96
CA PRO A 26 -11.89 3.77 -1.78
C PRO A 26 -11.55 5.14 -1.17
N ALA A 27 -11.29 6.14 -2.02
CA ALA A 27 -11.13 7.51 -1.56
C ALA A 27 -12.46 8.07 -1.02
N ASN A 28 -12.42 8.68 0.16
CA ASN A 28 -13.57 9.30 0.83
C ASN A 28 -14.78 8.35 0.99
N GLY A 29 -14.52 7.07 1.12
CA GLY A 29 -15.55 6.04 1.23
C GLY A 29 -15.31 5.07 2.38
N PRO A 30 -16.33 4.26 2.73
CA PRO A 30 -16.23 3.28 3.79
C PRO A 30 -15.30 2.13 3.38
N VAL A 31 -14.68 1.51 4.37
CA VAL A 31 -13.81 0.34 4.20
C VAL A 31 -14.46 -0.86 4.88
N ASP A 32 -14.95 -1.81 4.08
CA ASP A 32 -15.63 -3.00 4.60
C ASP A 32 -14.62 -4.07 5.06
N TYR A 33 -13.46 -4.15 4.39
CA TYR A 33 -12.44 -5.16 4.64
C TYR A 33 -11.05 -4.56 4.79
N ILE A 34 -10.32 -5.10 5.73
CA ILE A 34 -8.88 -4.85 5.90
C ILE A 34 -8.11 -5.99 5.25
N HIS A 35 -7.08 -5.66 4.48
CA HIS A 35 -6.27 -6.63 3.75
C HIS A 35 -4.85 -6.66 4.30
N PHE A 36 -4.36 -7.86 4.54
CA PHE A 36 -2.98 -8.19 4.88
C PHE A 36 -2.38 -8.90 3.66
N PRO A 37 -1.58 -8.23 2.84
CA PRO A 37 -0.99 -8.85 1.65
C PRO A 37 -0.09 -10.02 1.99
N GLU A 38 -0.21 -11.12 1.24
CA GLU A 38 0.72 -12.24 1.27
C GLU A 38 1.68 -12.17 0.07
N GLY A 39 1.28 -11.45 -0.98
CA GLY A 39 2.05 -11.18 -2.19
C GLY A 39 1.47 -10.00 -2.95
N GLY A 40 2.24 -9.45 -3.90
CA GLY A 40 1.86 -8.27 -4.67
C GLY A 40 2.06 -6.97 -3.91
N VAL A 41 1.66 -5.86 -4.53
CA VAL A 41 1.86 -4.49 -4.02
C VAL A 41 0.54 -3.73 -4.05
N ILE A 42 0.15 -3.16 -2.92
CA ILE A 42 -0.92 -2.17 -2.81
C ILE A 42 -0.29 -0.78 -2.96
N SER A 43 -0.75 -0.01 -3.94
CA SER A 43 -0.37 1.40 -4.12
C SER A 43 -1.37 2.30 -3.41
N ILE A 44 -0.88 3.30 -2.70
CA ILE A 44 -1.66 4.39 -2.13
C ILE A 44 -1.47 5.60 -3.03
N VAL A 45 -2.55 6.14 -3.57
CA VAL A 45 -2.49 7.27 -4.51
C VAL A 45 -3.26 8.47 -3.99
N SER A 46 -2.70 9.64 -4.27
CA SER A 46 -3.35 10.93 -4.12
C SER A 46 -3.78 11.43 -5.48
N ASP A 47 -5.03 11.85 -5.60
CA ASP A 47 -5.53 12.52 -6.81
C ASP A 47 -5.42 14.03 -6.63
N THR A 48 -4.73 14.69 -7.57
CA THR A 48 -4.58 16.15 -7.57
C THR A 48 -5.39 16.73 -8.73
N PRO A 49 -6.41 17.56 -8.47
CA PRO A 49 -7.24 18.16 -9.50
C PRO A 49 -6.42 18.81 -10.60
N GLY A 50 -6.66 18.41 -11.85
CA GLY A 50 -5.96 18.92 -13.03
C GLY A 50 -4.52 18.43 -13.24
N LYS A 51 -3.97 17.63 -12.32
CA LYS A 51 -2.62 17.04 -12.43
C LYS A 51 -2.61 15.51 -12.42
N GLY A 52 -3.76 14.89 -12.10
CA GLY A 52 -3.90 13.44 -12.08
C GLY A 52 -3.42 12.78 -10.78
N ARG A 53 -3.23 11.47 -10.86
CA ARG A 53 -2.93 10.59 -9.73
C ARG A 53 -1.42 10.46 -9.54
N THR A 54 -0.98 10.48 -8.30
CA THR A 54 0.42 10.27 -7.92
C THR A 54 0.48 9.28 -6.75
N GLU A 55 1.38 8.32 -6.81
CA GLU A 55 1.62 7.42 -5.70
C GLU A 55 2.32 8.16 -4.56
N VAL A 56 1.79 7.96 -3.36
CA VAL A 56 2.34 8.54 -2.12
C VAL A 56 2.92 7.47 -1.19
N GLY A 57 2.59 6.20 -1.39
CA GLY A 57 3.13 5.09 -0.63
C GLY A 57 2.74 3.74 -1.20
N ILE A 58 3.47 2.70 -0.80
CA ILE A 58 3.17 1.30 -1.16
C ILE A 58 3.17 0.42 0.07
N ILE A 59 2.35 -0.63 0.02
CA ILE A 59 2.21 -1.64 1.07
C ILE A 59 2.40 -3.02 0.43
N GLY A 60 3.22 -3.84 1.02
CA GLY A 60 3.39 -5.24 0.65
C GLY A 60 3.12 -6.17 1.83
N LYS A 61 3.75 -7.34 1.81
CA LYS A 61 3.60 -8.40 2.85
C LYS A 61 4.02 -7.99 4.25
N GLU A 62 4.71 -6.87 4.39
CA GLU A 62 5.10 -6.27 5.68
C GLU A 62 3.99 -5.49 6.37
N GLY A 63 2.87 -5.23 5.66
CA GLY A 63 1.89 -4.24 6.08
C GLY A 63 0.43 -4.65 6.06
N VAL A 64 -0.42 -3.65 6.18
CA VAL A 64 -1.88 -3.77 6.23
C VAL A 64 -2.53 -2.57 5.54
N SER A 65 -3.65 -2.79 4.84
CA SER A 65 -4.43 -1.70 4.24
C SER A 65 -5.16 -0.83 5.28
N ALA A 66 -5.77 0.26 4.85
CA ALA A 66 -6.66 1.12 5.64
C ALA A 66 -6.05 1.60 6.98
N THR A 67 -4.80 2.04 6.94
CA THR A 67 -4.06 2.49 8.13
C THR A 67 -4.70 3.68 8.85
N HIS A 68 -5.53 4.48 8.17
CA HIS A 68 -6.28 5.60 8.76
C HIS A 68 -7.24 5.15 9.87
N LEU A 69 -7.81 3.94 9.79
CA LEU A 69 -8.67 3.39 10.83
C LEU A 69 -7.95 3.19 12.16
N LEU A 70 -6.65 2.84 12.12
CA LEU A 70 -5.79 2.73 13.31
C LEU A 70 -5.58 4.08 14.01
N LEU A 71 -5.69 5.16 13.24
CA LEU A 71 -5.53 6.55 13.70
C LEU A 71 -6.86 7.17 14.11
N GLY A 72 -7.97 6.42 14.03
CA GLY A 72 -9.31 6.85 14.43
C GLY A 72 -10.09 7.62 13.37
N ALA A 73 -9.61 7.68 12.12
CA ALA A 73 -10.35 8.26 11.01
C ALA A 73 -11.27 7.21 10.37
N SER A 74 -12.48 7.62 9.94
CA SER A 74 -13.46 6.74 9.28
C SER A 74 -13.20 6.55 7.78
N ASP A 75 -12.50 7.49 7.17
CA ASP A 75 -12.22 7.55 5.74
C ASP A 75 -10.86 8.19 5.47
N THR A 76 -10.44 8.21 4.21
CA THR A 76 -9.20 8.82 3.74
C THR A 76 -9.41 9.42 2.34
N PRO A 77 -8.78 10.57 2.01
CA PRO A 77 -8.82 11.11 0.66
C PRO A 77 -8.00 10.30 -0.36
N HIS A 78 -7.24 9.32 0.11
CA HIS A 78 -6.36 8.51 -0.73
C HIS A 78 -7.00 7.18 -1.10
N GLU A 79 -7.00 6.85 -2.40
CA GLU A 79 -7.37 5.53 -2.86
C GLU A 79 -6.20 4.57 -2.72
N SER A 80 -6.49 3.30 -2.39
CA SER A 80 -5.49 2.24 -2.45
C SER A 80 -6.00 1.11 -3.35
N PHE A 81 -5.14 0.60 -4.22
CA PHE A 81 -5.48 -0.46 -5.17
C PHE A 81 -4.30 -1.42 -5.40
N ILE A 82 -4.60 -2.61 -5.94
CA ILE A 82 -3.57 -3.57 -6.34
C ILE A 82 -2.81 -3.06 -7.56
N GLN A 83 -1.51 -2.89 -7.39
CA GLN A 83 -0.66 -2.23 -8.37
C GLN A 83 -0.03 -3.21 -9.36
N VAL A 84 0.61 -4.24 -8.85
CA VAL A 84 1.45 -5.14 -9.65
C VAL A 84 0.99 -6.58 -9.49
N GLY A 85 0.79 -7.25 -10.63
CA GLY A 85 0.55 -8.68 -10.70
C GLY A 85 -0.78 -9.15 -10.10
N GLU A 86 -0.89 -10.45 -9.98
CA GLU A 86 -1.86 -11.11 -9.14
C GLU A 86 -1.38 -11.02 -7.70
N ALA A 87 -2.24 -10.57 -6.82
CA ALA A 87 -1.94 -10.45 -5.40
C ALA A 87 -2.80 -11.42 -4.60
N THR A 88 -2.25 -11.96 -3.53
CA THR A 88 -3.01 -12.70 -2.53
C THR A 88 -3.00 -11.95 -1.22
N ALA A 89 -4.10 -12.00 -0.50
CA ALA A 89 -4.21 -11.37 0.81
C ALA A 89 -5.09 -12.18 1.77
N LEU A 90 -4.82 -12.05 3.05
CA LEU A 90 -5.78 -12.36 4.08
C LEU A 90 -6.63 -11.12 4.34
N ARG A 91 -7.95 -11.22 4.18
CA ARG A 91 -8.85 -10.12 4.53
C ARG A 91 -9.68 -10.44 5.76
N ILE A 92 -10.06 -9.40 6.47
CA ILE A 92 -10.92 -9.45 7.66
C ILE A 92 -11.90 -8.27 7.59
N THR A 93 -13.12 -8.44 8.08
CA THR A 93 -14.07 -7.32 8.15
C THR A 93 -13.58 -6.24 9.11
N THR A 94 -13.88 -4.99 8.80
CA THR A 94 -13.42 -3.83 9.59
C THR A 94 -13.85 -3.90 11.06
N ASP A 95 -15.07 -4.36 11.34
CA ASP A 95 -15.58 -4.52 12.71
C ASP A 95 -14.74 -5.53 13.53
N LYS A 96 -14.40 -6.68 12.95
CA LYS A 96 -13.57 -7.71 13.60
C LYS A 96 -12.13 -7.25 13.82
N TYR A 97 -11.60 -6.52 12.84
CA TYR A 97 -10.27 -5.94 12.94
C TYR A 97 -10.17 -4.91 14.08
N LEU A 98 -11.10 -3.96 14.14
CA LEU A 98 -11.12 -2.94 15.19
C LEU A 98 -11.34 -3.56 16.57
N ALA A 99 -12.26 -4.52 16.70
CA ALA A 99 -12.48 -5.23 17.97
C ALA A 99 -11.22 -6.00 18.43
N ALA A 100 -10.46 -6.60 17.53
CA ALA A 100 -9.22 -7.28 17.87
C ALA A 100 -8.13 -6.30 18.36
N ILE A 101 -8.05 -5.12 17.78
CA ILE A 101 -7.10 -4.06 18.17
C ILE A 101 -7.45 -3.50 19.57
N GLU A 102 -8.73 -3.35 19.88
CA GLU A 102 -9.19 -2.91 21.20
C GLU A 102 -8.82 -3.92 22.30
N GLN A 103 -8.78 -5.21 21.96
CA GLN A 103 -8.51 -6.31 22.87
C GLN A 103 -7.02 -6.69 22.99
N SER A 104 -6.12 -6.09 22.20
CA SER A 104 -4.71 -6.42 22.19
C SER A 104 -3.81 -5.21 22.00
N ASP A 105 -3.15 -4.80 23.09
CA ASP A 105 -2.16 -3.72 23.05
C ASP A 105 -0.91 -4.09 22.23
N THR A 106 -0.55 -5.37 22.17
CA THR A 106 0.58 -5.86 21.37
C THR A 106 0.27 -5.74 19.88
N LEU A 107 -0.93 -6.14 19.46
CA LEU A 107 -1.40 -5.99 18.08
C LEU A 107 -1.46 -4.50 17.70
N ARG A 108 -2.10 -3.68 18.53
CA ARG A 108 -2.18 -2.22 18.31
C ARG A 108 -0.80 -1.61 18.16
N THR A 109 0.11 -1.91 19.06
CA THR A 109 1.48 -1.37 19.05
C THR A 109 2.23 -1.78 17.79
N MET A 110 2.11 -3.04 17.36
CA MET A 110 2.75 -3.53 16.15
C MET A 110 2.21 -2.80 14.91
N LEU A 111 0.90 -2.67 14.80
CA LEU A 111 0.25 -1.99 13.67
C LEU A 111 0.61 -0.50 13.63
N LEU A 112 0.69 0.18 14.77
CA LEU A 112 1.13 1.58 14.83
C LEU A 112 2.61 1.75 14.45
N ARG A 113 3.47 0.78 14.75
CA ARG A 113 4.86 0.77 14.24
C ARG A 113 4.90 0.64 12.72
N PHE A 114 4.01 -0.15 12.13
CA PHE A 114 3.88 -0.20 10.69
C PHE A 114 3.42 1.15 10.11
N VAL A 115 2.43 1.82 10.73
CA VAL A 115 2.02 3.18 10.33
C VAL A 115 3.20 4.13 10.36
N GLN A 116 4.03 4.10 11.41
CA GLN A 116 5.23 4.92 11.52
C GLN A 116 6.21 4.62 10.36
N ALA A 117 6.43 3.36 10.03
CA ALA A 117 7.30 2.96 8.91
C ALA A 117 6.75 3.47 7.57
N LEU A 118 5.44 3.36 7.35
CA LEU A 118 4.77 3.89 6.16
C LEU A 118 4.89 5.42 6.06
N MET A 119 4.74 6.14 7.16
CA MET A 119 4.96 7.59 7.20
C MET A 119 6.41 7.97 6.81
N ILE A 120 7.40 7.24 7.31
CA ILE A 120 8.81 7.44 6.93
C ILE A 120 8.99 7.16 5.44
N GLN A 121 8.42 6.07 4.92
CA GLN A 121 8.46 5.74 3.49
C GLN A 121 7.87 6.87 2.64
N THR A 122 6.71 7.40 3.02
CA THR A 122 6.03 8.49 2.33
C THR A 122 6.87 9.77 2.34
N ALA A 123 7.43 10.14 3.48
CA ALA A 123 8.31 11.31 3.60
C ALA A 123 9.57 11.18 2.73
N GLN A 124 10.20 10.01 2.70
CA GLN A 124 11.34 9.73 1.83
C GLN A 124 10.97 9.75 0.35
N SER A 125 9.78 9.27 -0.02
CA SER A 125 9.28 9.34 -1.39
C SER A 125 9.06 10.80 -1.81
N ALA A 126 8.47 11.62 -0.95
CA ALA A 126 8.28 13.04 -1.20
C ALA A 126 9.63 13.78 -1.38
N ALA A 127 10.60 13.55 -0.50
CA ALA A 127 11.93 14.13 -0.59
C ALA A 127 12.67 13.69 -1.88
N THR A 128 12.58 12.40 -2.22
CA THR A 128 13.19 11.86 -3.44
C THR A 128 12.55 12.48 -4.68
N ASN A 129 11.23 12.58 -4.73
CA ASN A 129 10.50 13.17 -5.85
C ASN A 129 10.80 14.66 -6.03
N ALA A 130 11.08 15.38 -4.94
CA ALA A 130 11.42 16.80 -4.98
C ALA A 130 12.85 17.09 -5.45
N HIS A 131 13.83 16.23 -5.13
CA HIS A 131 15.24 16.56 -5.26
C HIS A 131 16.04 15.65 -6.19
N GLN A 132 15.55 14.45 -6.51
CA GLN A 132 16.29 13.50 -7.31
C GLN A 132 15.87 13.50 -8.78
N ARG A 133 16.78 13.06 -9.66
CA ARG A 133 16.50 12.84 -11.08
C ARG A 133 15.55 11.65 -11.27
N ILE A 134 14.90 11.58 -12.43
CA ILE A 134 13.93 10.55 -12.77
C ILE A 134 14.52 9.14 -12.62
N GLU A 135 15.78 8.93 -13.02
CA GLU A 135 16.49 7.66 -12.92
C GLU A 135 16.56 7.14 -11.48
N ALA A 136 16.94 8.02 -10.55
CA ALA A 136 17.04 7.67 -9.13
C ALA A 136 15.67 7.43 -8.50
N ARG A 137 14.65 8.20 -8.90
CA ARG A 137 13.26 8.03 -8.47
C ARG A 137 12.72 6.68 -8.95
N LEU A 138 12.92 6.33 -10.21
CA LEU A 138 12.50 5.08 -10.82
C LEU A 138 13.22 3.89 -10.20
N ALA A 139 14.55 3.95 -10.06
CA ALA A 139 15.34 2.88 -9.45
C ALA A 139 14.88 2.61 -8.00
N ARG A 140 14.68 3.66 -7.19
CA ARG A 140 14.18 3.52 -5.84
C ARG A 140 12.81 2.84 -5.81
N TRP A 141 11.90 3.28 -6.67
CA TRP A 141 10.54 2.75 -6.73
C TRP A 141 10.54 1.27 -7.18
N LEU A 142 11.32 0.92 -8.19
CA LEU A 142 11.47 -0.48 -8.65
C LEU A 142 12.02 -1.38 -7.55
N LEU A 143 13.04 -0.94 -6.81
CA LEU A 143 13.58 -1.67 -5.66
C LEU A 143 12.53 -1.86 -4.57
N MET A 144 11.73 -0.84 -4.27
CA MET A 144 10.64 -0.95 -3.29
C MET A 144 9.58 -1.96 -3.71
N CYS A 145 9.25 -2.06 -5.01
CA CYS A 145 8.35 -3.08 -5.52
C CYS A 145 8.99 -4.47 -5.46
N HIS A 146 10.23 -4.60 -5.92
CA HIS A 146 10.99 -5.86 -5.93
C HIS A 146 11.08 -6.48 -4.52
N ASP A 147 11.35 -5.68 -3.50
CA ASP A 147 11.41 -6.14 -2.10
C ASP A 147 10.09 -6.76 -1.59
N ARG A 148 8.97 -6.50 -2.28
CA ARG A 148 7.61 -6.91 -1.89
C ARG A 148 7.00 -7.99 -2.76
N MET A 149 7.67 -8.30 -3.86
CA MET A 149 7.22 -9.29 -4.83
C MET A 149 8.08 -10.54 -4.76
N ASP A 150 7.54 -11.63 -5.27
CA ASP A 150 8.32 -12.84 -5.53
C ASP A 150 8.76 -12.82 -7.00
N GLY A 151 10.06 -13.07 -7.25
CA GLY A 151 10.68 -13.04 -8.57
C GLY A 151 11.16 -11.66 -9.02
N ASP A 152 11.78 -11.63 -10.20
CA ASP A 152 12.51 -10.45 -10.72
C ASP A 152 11.75 -9.71 -11.84
N GLU A 153 10.54 -10.16 -12.19
CA GLU A 153 9.74 -9.58 -13.27
C GLU A 153 8.65 -8.65 -12.72
N ILE A 154 8.65 -7.39 -13.17
CA ILE A 154 7.64 -6.40 -12.83
C ILE A 154 6.93 -5.95 -14.12
N ALA A 155 5.72 -6.46 -14.36
CA ALA A 155 4.94 -6.16 -15.56
C ALA A 155 4.27 -4.78 -15.46
N LEU A 156 4.91 -3.74 -16.03
CA LEU A 156 4.48 -2.34 -15.95
C LEU A 156 4.52 -1.63 -17.29
N THR A 157 3.67 -0.63 -17.47
CA THR A 157 3.74 0.30 -18.60
C THR A 157 4.49 1.58 -18.22
N HIS A 158 5.06 2.28 -19.20
CA HIS A 158 5.75 3.55 -18.98
C HIS A 158 4.82 4.63 -18.42
N ASP A 159 3.54 4.65 -18.83
CA ASP A 159 2.54 5.58 -18.28
C ASP A 159 2.34 5.34 -16.78
N PHE A 160 2.25 4.06 -16.41
CA PHE A 160 2.05 3.67 -15.03
C PHE A 160 3.26 4.01 -14.16
N MET A 161 4.48 3.71 -14.65
CA MET A 161 5.71 4.09 -13.96
C MET A 161 5.81 5.61 -13.77
N GLY A 162 5.41 6.40 -14.79
CA GLY A 162 5.36 7.86 -14.69
C GLY A 162 4.44 8.35 -13.56
N MET A 163 3.26 7.78 -13.44
CA MET A 163 2.32 8.08 -12.36
C MET A 163 2.94 7.76 -10.98
N MET A 164 3.62 6.63 -10.85
CA MET A 164 4.21 6.19 -9.58
C MET A 164 5.34 7.08 -9.10
N ILE A 165 6.16 7.61 -9.99
CA ILE A 165 7.29 8.46 -9.64
C ILE A 165 7.04 9.95 -9.84
N ALA A 166 5.78 10.36 -10.07
CA ALA A 166 5.39 11.74 -10.37
C ALA A 166 6.19 12.34 -11.55
N ALA A 167 6.28 11.62 -12.68
CA ALA A 167 6.98 12.03 -13.89
C ALA A 167 6.12 11.81 -15.13
N GLU A 168 6.42 12.55 -16.20
CA GLU A 168 5.78 12.31 -17.48
C GLU A 168 6.30 11.02 -18.12
N ARG A 169 5.44 10.34 -18.93
CA ARG A 169 5.79 9.13 -19.68
C ARG A 169 7.06 9.28 -20.50
N SER A 170 7.23 10.43 -21.16
CA SER A 170 8.41 10.73 -21.97
C SER A 170 9.71 10.65 -21.18
N GLY A 171 9.71 11.16 -19.95
CA GLY A 171 10.85 11.06 -19.03
C GLY A 171 11.19 9.62 -18.67
N VAL A 172 10.18 8.80 -18.38
CA VAL A 172 10.38 7.36 -18.10
C VAL A 172 10.95 6.63 -19.31
N THR A 173 10.41 6.89 -20.51
CA THR A 173 10.86 6.24 -21.76
C THR A 173 12.34 6.52 -22.08
N VAL A 174 12.84 7.69 -21.71
CA VAL A 174 14.26 8.04 -21.95
C VAL A 174 15.18 7.41 -20.89
N THR A 175 14.62 7.09 -19.73
CA THR A 175 15.36 6.55 -18.56
C THR A 175 15.58 5.03 -18.62
N LEU A 176 14.66 4.31 -19.27
CA LEU A 176 14.72 2.86 -19.49
C LEU A 176 15.49 2.51 -20.76
#